data_b7c2f90365920ca552cf88bb90f5a671
#
_entry.id   b7c2f90365920ca552cf88bb90f5a671
#
_cell.length_a   1.000
_cell.length_b   1.000
_cell.length_c   1.000
_cell.angle_alpha   90.00
_cell.angle_beta   90.00
_cell.angle_gamma   90.00
#
_symmetry.space_group_name_H-M   'P 1'
#
loop_
_entity.id
_entity.type
_entity.pdbx_description
1 polymer ?
#
loop_
_entity_poly.entity_id
_entity_poly.type
_entity_poly.pdbx_seq_one_letter_code
_entity_poly.pdbx_strand_id
1 'polypeptide(L)'
;MHRHLLLTLASLLATLTVFSQSSGYPELDRMVQVWRTAQQTTFGYPASQESELAGFYQWYAASGMDVINLNNAGDPMTDDPSTLSSQLFERQVIEFFAPLYDFNLDNVWGIVTHSGTDGNNHGLYFGVNYLRNKTGMEPVLYVSDEAHYSNMRLAHLQNLDIRLVASDSMGRMIPDSLEAMLNTSRPVLMVYAMGSTFKGAIDDQQALNAVLAAHPEIPGIYRHVDAALFGGYLPFTPYRALVSRDSMQYESIAISGHKFFGIDSPCGLFICTREVYENQTDYNVPYLNSNMRMISCSRDALQPLKFWWLIQSVGFEGWSTQAKNILAQRDYLKQQLDAIGWPAWVNEYSNTVFFRRPSPEIIRKYTLAQGYDERFGGELAHVVVMQHVSQEKIDMFIADLDNSRTAEGTGRRHKR
;
A
#
# COMPACT_ATOMS: atom_id res chain seq x y z
N MET A 1 4.07 -15.23 -47.54
CA MET A 1 4.64 -15.77 -46.29
C MET A 1 5.97 -15.10 -45.86
N HIS A 2 6.87 -14.71 -46.76
CA HIS A 2 8.17 -14.11 -46.37
C HIS A 2 8.12 -12.66 -45.83
N ARG A 3 7.09 -11.86 -46.17
CA ARG A 3 6.98 -10.47 -45.70
C ARG A 3 6.49 -10.32 -44.23
N HIS A 4 5.70 -11.26 -43.76
CA HIS A 4 5.24 -11.23 -42.34
C HIS A 4 6.32 -11.71 -41.35
N LEU A 5 7.24 -12.59 -41.80
CA LEU A 5 8.34 -13.06 -40.94
C LEU A 5 9.40 -11.98 -40.73
N LEU A 6 9.63 -11.12 -41.73
CA LEU A 6 10.58 -10.00 -41.62
C LEU A 6 10.07 -8.85 -40.73
N LEU A 7 8.76 -8.61 -40.68
CA LEU A 7 8.15 -7.60 -39.81
C LEU A 7 8.13 -8.05 -38.34
N THR A 8 7.93 -9.33 -38.05
CA THR A 8 8.00 -9.89 -36.71
C THR A 8 9.43 -9.95 -36.19
N LEU A 9 10.42 -10.27 -37.03
CA LEU A 9 11.83 -10.19 -36.62
C LEU A 9 12.30 -8.74 -36.38
N ALA A 10 11.84 -7.79 -37.20
CA ALA A 10 12.18 -6.38 -37.02
C ALA A 10 11.56 -5.77 -35.77
N SER A 11 10.34 -6.17 -35.38
CA SER A 11 9.70 -5.75 -34.13
C SER A 11 10.36 -6.41 -32.90
N LEU A 12 10.80 -7.67 -32.97
CA LEU A 12 11.58 -8.31 -31.91
C LEU A 12 12.99 -7.70 -31.78
N LEU A 13 13.65 -7.33 -32.87
CA LEU A 13 14.94 -6.65 -32.84
C LEU A 13 14.80 -5.20 -32.36
N ALA A 14 13.72 -4.50 -32.67
CA ALA A 14 13.45 -3.14 -32.17
C ALA A 14 13.18 -3.12 -30.65
N THR A 15 12.51 -4.14 -30.11
CA THR A 15 12.32 -4.30 -28.65
C THR A 15 13.61 -4.67 -27.92
N LEU A 16 14.55 -5.36 -28.58
CA LEU A 16 15.86 -5.68 -28.00
C LEU A 16 16.86 -4.51 -28.05
N THR A 17 16.69 -3.54 -28.95
CA THR A 17 17.63 -2.39 -29.10
C THR A 17 17.33 -1.20 -28.18
N VAL A 18 16.15 -1.11 -27.58
CA VAL A 18 15.82 -0.01 -26.65
C VAL A 18 16.50 -0.18 -25.27
N PHE A 19 17.15 -1.31 -24.99
CA PHE A 19 17.66 -1.63 -23.66
C PHE A 19 19.19 -1.78 -23.53
N SER A 20 19.97 -1.29 -24.46
CA SER A 20 21.44 -1.44 -24.40
C SER A 20 22.22 -0.12 -24.31
N GLN A 21 21.59 0.96 -23.84
CA GLN A 21 22.38 2.16 -23.56
C GLN A 21 23.16 1.92 -22.27
N SER A 22 24.47 1.76 -22.39
CA SER A 22 25.39 1.70 -21.25
C SER A 22 25.38 3.04 -20.53
N SER A 23 25.33 3.00 -19.19
CA SER A 23 25.45 4.21 -18.36
C SER A 23 26.86 4.82 -18.38
N GLY A 24 27.86 4.11 -18.91
CA GLY A 24 29.29 4.41 -18.74
C GLY A 24 29.84 3.96 -17.38
N TYR A 25 28.99 3.40 -16.51
CA TYR A 25 29.37 2.89 -15.19
C TYR A 25 29.09 1.38 -15.12
N PRO A 26 30.11 0.51 -15.26
CA PRO A 26 29.92 -0.94 -15.38
C PRO A 26 29.20 -1.58 -14.18
N GLU A 27 29.38 -1.04 -12.98
CA GLU A 27 28.72 -1.55 -11.78
C GLU A 27 27.20 -1.31 -11.83
N LEU A 28 26.78 -0.11 -12.25
CA LEU A 28 25.36 0.22 -12.43
C LEU A 28 24.73 -0.64 -13.52
N ASP A 29 25.40 -0.77 -14.67
CA ASP A 29 24.92 -1.61 -15.77
C ASP A 29 24.76 -3.07 -15.33
N ARG A 30 25.70 -3.62 -14.55
CA ARG A 30 25.59 -4.96 -13.95
C ARG A 30 24.39 -5.07 -13.02
N MET A 31 24.16 -4.09 -12.15
CA MET A 31 23.03 -4.11 -11.21
C MET A 31 21.68 -4.04 -11.93
N VAL A 32 21.59 -3.25 -13.01
CA VAL A 32 20.38 -3.21 -13.85
C VAL A 32 20.03 -4.59 -14.40
N GLN A 33 21.02 -5.39 -14.83
CA GLN A 33 20.77 -6.76 -15.27
C GLN A 33 20.28 -7.67 -14.14
N VAL A 34 20.85 -7.54 -12.94
CA VAL A 34 20.39 -8.28 -11.75
C VAL A 34 18.93 -7.95 -11.44
N TRP A 35 18.56 -6.67 -11.42
CA TRP A 35 17.18 -6.24 -11.12
C TRP A 35 16.19 -6.70 -12.19
N ARG A 36 16.54 -6.64 -13.47
CA ARG A 36 15.70 -7.14 -14.57
C ARG A 36 15.48 -8.65 -14.47
N THR A 37 16.51 -9.41 -14.10
CA THR A 37 16.39 -10.84 -13.88
C THR A 37 15.45 -11.15 -12.69
N ALA A 38 15.62 -10.43 -11.59
CA ALA A 38 14.74 -10.57 -10.42
C ALA A 38 13.29 -10.20 -10.73
N GLN A 39 13.05 -9.15 -11.53
CA GLN A 39 11.73 -8.70 -11.95
C GLN A 39 10.92 -9.79 -12.67
N GLN A 40 11.59 -10.70 -13.39
CA GLN A 40 10.93 -11.78 -14.13
C GLN A 40 10.24 -12.80 -13.23
N THR A 41 10.73 -12.98 -12.00
CA THR A 41 10.24 -14.02 -11.08
C THR A 41 9.65 -13.48 -9.79
N THR A 42 9.94 -12.23 -9.40
CA THR A 42 9.46 -11.68 -8.11
C THR A 42 7.94 -11.50 -8.08
N PHE A 43 7.28 -11.96 -7.02
CA PHE A 43 5.87 -11.68 -6.72
C PHE A 43 5.48 -11.88 -5.25
N GLY A 44 6.47 -11.88 -4.34
CA GLY A 44 6.23 -11.94 -2.88
C GLY A 44 6.00 -10.57 -2.22
N TYR A 45 6.26 -9.46 -2.90
CA TYR A 45 6.10 -8.12 -2.34
C TYR A 45 4.99 -7.33 -3.03
N PRO A 46 4.29 -6.42 -2.32
CA PRO A 46 3.14 -5.66 -2.82
C PRO A 46 3.52 -4.46 -3.70
N ALA A 47 4.69 -4.47 -4.34
CA ALA A 47 5.13 -3.42 -5.26
C ALA A 47 4.94 -3.89 -6.70
N SER A 48 4.08 -3.19 -7.46
CA SER A 48 3.91 -3.49 -8.88
C SER A 48 5.24 -3.32 -9.63
N GLN A 49 5.60 -4.33 -10.43
CA GLN A 49 6.76 -4.27 -11.32
C GLN A 49 6.37 -3.83 -12.74
N GLU A 50 5.13 -3.42 -12.92
CA GLU A 50 4.63 -2.76 -14.13
C GLU A 50 4.30 -1.31 -13.79
N SER A 51 4.91 -0.38 -14.52
CA SER A 51 4.74 1.06 -14.33
C SER A 51 4.34 1.72 -15.63
N GLU A 52 3.27 2.50 -15.62
CA GLU A 52 2.77 3.28 -16.76
C GLU A 52 3.47 4.67 -16.86
N LEU A 53 4.69 4.78 -16.31
CA LEU A 53 5.45 6.04 -16.23
C LEU A 53 6.45 6.25 -17.38
N ALA A 54 6.52 5.35 -18.36
CA ALA A 54 7.46 5.51 -19.48
C ALA A 54 7.25 6.83 -20.24
N GLY A 55 6.00 7.20 -20.52
CA GLY A 55 5.66 8.47 -21.15
C GLY A 55 5.98 9.68 -20.28
N PHE A 56 5.79 9.58 -18.97
CA PHE A 56 6.19 10.61 -18.02
C PHE A 56 7.70 10.90 -18.10
N TYR A 57 8.54 9.89 -18.10
CA TYR A 57 9.99 10.07 -18.15
C TYR A 57 10.48 10.59 -19.50
N GLN A 58 9.82 10.20 -20.60
CA GLN A 58 10.09 10.78 -21.92
C GLN A 58 9.77 12.28 -21.94
N TRP A 59 8.63 12.68 -21.42
CA TRP A 59 8.25 14.08 -21.28
C TRP A 59 9.20 14.82 -20.32
N TYR A 60 9.52 14.24 -19.17
CA TYR A 60 10.40 14.83 -18.16
C TYR A 60 11.77 15.21 -18.73
N ALA A 61 12.40 14.27 -19.45
CA ALA A 61 13.69 14.51 -20.09
C ALA A 61 13.59 15.53 -21.25
N ALA A 62 12.53 15.43 -22.09
CA ALA A 62 12.36 16.31 -23.23
C ALA A 62 12.00 17.77 -22.86
N SER A 63 11.37 17.99 -21.71
CA SER A 63 10.97 19.30 -21.23
C SER A 63 12.05 20.05 -20.44
N GLY A 64 13.19 19.41 -20.15
CA GLY A 64 14.26 19.98 -19.32
C GLY A 64 13.93 20.04 -17.84
N MET A 65 12.95 19.26 -17.38
CA MET A 65 12.57 19.18 -15.97
C MET A 65 13.67 18.57 -15.09
N ASP A 66 14.60 17.82 -15.67
CA ASP A 66 15.73 17.18 -15.02
C ASP A 66 16.74 18.17 -14.41
N VAL A 67 16.68 19.45 -14.80
CA VAL A 67 17.53 20.54 -14.25
C VAL A 67 16.74 21.53 -13.38
N ILE A 68 15.44 21.31 -13.15
CA ILE A 68 14.60 22.16 -12.31
C ILE A 68 14.41 21.50 -10.95
N ASN A 69 14.83 22.17 -9.88
CA ASN A 69 14.62 21.70 -8.53
C ASN A 69 13.28 22.22 -7.98
N LEU A 70 12.32 21.33 -7.82
CA LEU A 70 11.01 21.61 -7.21
C LEU A 70 10.97 21.13 -5.75
N ASN A 71 10.25 21.85 -4.89
CA ASN A 71 10.04 21.46 -3.50
C ASN A 71 8.60 21.80 -3.07
N ASN A 72 7.83 20.80 -2.68
CA ASN A 72 6.51 21.00 -2.08
C ASN A 72 6.65 21.29 -0.59
N ALA A 73 6.75 22.56 -0.23
CA ALA A 73 6.75 23.04 1.16
C ALA A 73 5.45 23.78 1.46
N GLY A 74 4.92 23.63 2.66
CA GLY A 74 3.67 24.27 3.07
C GLY A 74 2.41 23.46 2.70
N ASP A 75 1.26 24.08 2.93
CA ASP A 75 -0.07 23.49 2.69
C ASP A 75 -0.38 23.42 1.19
N PRO A 76 -0.62 22.24 0.60
CA PRO A 76 -0.99 22.13 -0.81
C PRO A 76 -2.39 22.67 -1.12
N MET A 77 -3.23 22.88 -0.10
CA MET A 77 -4.57 23.42 -0.24
C MET A 77 -4.59 24.97 -0.18
N THR A 78 -3.43 25.63 -0.12
CA THR A 78 -3.34 27.09 -0.18
C THR A 78 -3.69 27.62 -1.57
N ASP A 79 -4.20 28.85 -1.62
CA ASP A 79 -4.49 29.53 -2.89
C ASP A 79 -3.26 30.19 -3.52
N ASP A 80 -2.17 30.34 -2.79
CA ASP A 80 -0.91 30.93 -3.23
C ASP A 80 0.28 29.96 -3.02
N PRO A 81 0.37 28.91 -3.85
CA PRO A 81 1.48 27.95 -3.76
C PRO A 81 2.79 28.57 -4.28
N SER A 82 3.92 28.05 -3.79
CA SER A 82 5.24 28.41 -4.31
C SER A 82 5.36 28.15 -5.81
N THR A 83 6.03 29.06 -6.54
CA THR A 83 6.22 28.94 -8.00
C THR A 83 7.12 27.77 -8.39
N LEU A 84 8.06 27.32 -7.50
CA LEU A 84 8.91 26.16 -7.71
C LEU A 84 8.40 24.95 -6.91
N SER A 85 7.12 24.63 -7.12
CA SER A 85 6.43 23.50 -6.51
C SER A 85 5.48 22.84 -7.49
N SER A 86 5.01 21.64 -7.13
CA SER A 86 3.93 20.94 -7.83
C SER A 86 2.64 20.87 -7.00
N GLN A 87 2.47 21.78 -6.04
CA GLN A 87 1.33 21.77 -5.10
C GLN A 87 -0.03 21.86 -5.79
N LEU A 88 -0.13 22.55 -6.94
CA LEU A 88 -1.36 22.55 -7.74
C LEU A 88 -1.74 21.15 -8.23
N PHE A 89 -0.76 20.35 -8.63
CA PHE A 89 -0.96 18.94 -9.02
C PHE A 89 -1.24 18.07 -7.80
N GLU A 90 -0.56 18.33 -6.67
CA GLU A 90 -0.81 17.64 -5.40
C GLU A 90 -2.26 17.82 -4.96
N ARG A 91 -2.81 19.05 -5.06
CA ARG A 91 -4.23 19.33 -4.80
C ARG A 91 -5.13 18.52 -5.73
N GLN A 92 -4.89 18.51 -7.04
CA GLN A 92 -5.70 17.75 -8.01
C GLN A 92 -5.64 16.24 -7.75
N VAL A 93 -4.50 15.73 -7.29
CA VAL A 93 -4.38 14.33 -6.85
C VAL A 93 -5.32 14.05 -5.65
N ILE A 94 -5.31 14.91 -4.64
CA ILE A 94 -6.23 14.77 -3.49
C ILE A 94 -7.69 14.91 -3.93
N GLU A 95 -8.02 15.87 -4.79
CA GLU A 95 -9.38 16.08 -5.33
C GLU A 95 -9.88 14.85 -6.12
N PHE A 96 -8.99 14.14 -6.81
CA PHE A 96 -9.34 12.89 -7.50
C PHE A 96 -9.58 11.74 -6.52
N PHE A 97 -8.69 11.54 -5.54
CA PHE A 97 -8.75 10.39 -4.66
C PHE A 97 -9.75 10.52 -3.51
N ALA A 98 -9.92 11.72 -2.94
CA ALA A 98 -10.78 11.94 -1.79
C ALA A 98 -12.23 11.45 -1.97
N PRO A 99 -12.91 11.72 -3.10
CA PRO A 99 -14.26 11.22 -3.34
C PRO A 99 -14.34 9.68 -3.48
N LEU A 100 -13.23 9.01 -3.84
CA LEU A 100 -13.19 7.54 -3.92
C LEU A 100 -13.36 6.89 -2.54
N TYR A 101 -12.99 7.61 -1.48
CA TYR A 101 -13.14 7.21 -0.08
C TYR A 101 -14.29 7.95 0.63
N ASP A 102 -15.16 8.63 -0.13
CA ASP A 102 -16.30 9.42 0.36
C ASP A 102 -15.92 10.58 1.29
N PHE A 103 -14.75 11.22 1.06
CA PHE A 103 -14.47 12.52 1.62
C PHE A 103 -15.15 13.60 0.76
N ASN A 104 -15.86 14.52 1.42
CA ASN A 104 -16.43 15.69 0.76
C ASN A 104 -15.32 16.71 0.44
N LEU A 105 -15.24 17.15 -0.81
CA LEU A 105 -14.22 18.10 -1.27
C LEU A 105 -14.24 19.43 -0.53
N ASP A 106 -15.41 19.87 -0.06
CA ASP A 106 -15.54 21.11 0.74
C ASP A 106 -14.98 20.96 2.16
N ASN A 107 -14.77 19.71 2.63
CA ASN A 107 -14.31 19.39 3.98
C ASN A 107 -13.19 18.36 3.99
N VAL A 108 -12.30 18.41 3.04
CA VAL A 108 -11.14 17.51 2.96
C VAL A 108 -9.83 18.28 3.07
N TRP A 109 -8.83 17.62 3.59
CA TRP A 109 -7.43 17.99 3.52
C TRP A 109 -6.58 16.75 3.25
N GLY A 110 -5.49 16.91 2.53
CA GLY A 110 -4.59 15.79 2.27
C GLY A 110 -3.29 16.22 1.61
N ILE A 111 -2.32 15.29 1.60
CA ILE A 111 -0.99 15.44 0.99
C ILE A 111 -0.55 14.19 0.28
N VAL A 112 0.37 14.34 -0.66
CA VAL A 112 1.21 13.26 -1.17
C VAL A 112 2.37 13.05 -0.20
N THR A 113 2.45 11.87 0.40
CA THR A 113 3.43 11.50 1.43
C THR A 113 4.63 10.76 0.85
N HIS A 114 5.73 10.66 1.61
CA HIS A 114 6.93 9.92 1.19
C HIS A 114 6.71 8.40 1.14
N SER A 115 5.67 7.88 1.81
CA SER A 115 5.31 6.46 1.81
C SER A 115 3.98 6.25 2.55
N GLY A 116 3.42 5.04 2.53
CA GLY A 116 2.30 4.67 3.41
C GLY A 116 2.67 4.80 4.90
N THR A 117 3.93 4.52 5.28
CA THR A 117 4.41 4.73 6.65
C THR A 117 4.36 6.21 7.05
N ASP A 118 4.73 7.12 6.16
CA ASP A 118 4.62 8.56 6.40
C ASP A 118 3.15 9.00 6.50
N GLY A 119 2.26 8.42 5.69
CA GLY A 119 0.81 8.60 5.81
C GLY A 119 0.27 8.13 7.16
N ASN A 120 0.66 6.95 7.63
CA ASN A 120 0.31 6.44 8.96
C ASN A 120 0.90 7.31 10.08
N ASN A 121 2.12 7.85 9.89
CA ASN A 121 2.73 8.77 10.85
C ASN A 121 1.88 10.05 11.02
N HIS A 122 1.40 10.62 9.92
CA HIS A 122 0.45 11.73 9.95
C HIS A 122 -0.87 11.32 10.62
N GLY A 123 -1.41 10.13 10.31
CA GLY A 123 -2.63 9.61 10.92
C GLY A 123 -2.56 9.53 12.43
N LEU A 124 -1.47 8.96 12.96
CA LEU A 124 -1.26 8.86 14.41
C LEU A 124 -1.02 10.25 15.04
N TYR A 125 -0.14 11.06 14.46
CA TYR A 125 0.19 12.39 14.98
C TYR A 125 -1.03 13.30 15.00
N PHE A 126 -1.80 13.33 13.92
CA PHE A 126 -3.03 14.13 13.82
C PHE A 126 -4.09 13.64 14.80
N GLY A 127 -4.25 12.31 14.93
CA GLY A 127 -5.19 11.70 15.86
C GLY A 127 -4.87 12.02 17.31
N VAL A 128 -3.59 11.96 17.70
CA VAL A 128 -3.12 12.31 19.05
C VAL A 128 -3.42 13.77 19.35
N ASN A 129 -3.01 14.69 18.49
CA ASN A 129 -3.25 16.13 18.70
C ASN A 129 -4.74 16.45 18.73
N TYR A 130 -5.52 15.88 17.82
CA TYR A 130 -6.96 16.05 17.76
C TYR A 130 -7.63 15.63 19.09
N LEU A 131 -7.27 14.47 19.61
CA LEU A 131 -7.83 13.96 20.87
C LEU A 131 -7.35 14.78 22.08
N ARG A 132 -6.05 15.13 22.13
CA ARG A 132 -5.52 16.01 23.20
C ARG A 132 -6.23 17.35 23.24
N ASN A 133 -6.40 17.99 22.09
CA ASN A 133 -7.03 19.31 22.00
C ASN A 133 -8.52 19.26 22.37
N LYS A 134 -9.21 18.18 22.05
CA LYS A 134 -10.63 18.01 22.37
C LYS A 134 -10.89 17.56 23.81
N THR A 135 -10.00 16.78 24.39
CA THR A 135 -10.27 16.11 25.69
C THR A 135 -9.34 16.54 26.81
N GLY A 136 -8.22 17.16 26.51
CA GLY A 136 -7.15 17.46 27.47
C GLY A 136 -6.37 16.23 27.95
N MET A 137 -6.56 15.05 27.32
CA MET A 137 -6.00 13.77 27.76
C MET A 137 -5.15 13.11 26.67
N GLU A 138 -4.18 12.28 27.13
CA GLU A 138 -3.40 11.42 26.25
C GLU A 138 -4.24 10.21 25.80
N PRO A 139 -4.36 9.94 24.48
CA PRO A 139 -5.07 8.77 24.00
C PRO A 139 -4.32 7.46 24.26
N VAL A 140 -5.05 6.36 24.17
CA VAL A 140 -4.51 5.00 24.04
C VAL A 140 -4.67 4.57 22.57
N LEU A 141 -3.59 4.05 21.98
CA LEU A 141 -3.58 3.53 20.62
C LEU A 141 -3.97 2.05 20.64
N TYR A 142 -4.98 1.68 19.85
CA TYR A 142 -5.40 0.30 19.63
C TYR A 142 -5.14 -0.09 18.17
N VAL A 143 -4.45 -1.21 17.97
CA VAL A 143 -4.08 -1.73 16.64
C VAL A 143 -4.02 -3.25 16.69
N SER A 144 -4.35 -3.93 15.58
CA SER A 144 -4.24 -5.39 15.46
C SER A 144 -2.79 -5.86 15.64
N ASP A 145 -2.60 -7.01 16.26
CA ASP A 145 -1.30 -7.71 16.32
C ASP A 145 -0.80 -8.19 14.94
N GLU A 146 -1.68 -8.26 13.93
CA GLU A 146 -1.37 -8.54 12.52
C GLU A 146 -1.21 -7.28 11.65
N ALA A 147 -1.32 -6.07 12.25
CA ALA A 147 -1.10 -4.81 11.54
C ALA A 147 0.35 -4.66 11.06
N HIS A 148 0.57 -3.75 10.12
CA HIS A 148 1.92 -3.48 9.64
C HIS A 148 2.82 -2.98 10.79
N TYR A 149 4.03 -3.53 10.88
CA TYR A 149 4.98 -3.24 11.95
C TYR A 149 5.32 -1.74 12.10
N SER A 150 5.08 -0.94 11.07
CA SER A 150 5.28 0.51 11.15
C SER A 150 4.42 1.16 12.23
N ASN A 151 3.19 0.68 12.46
CA ASN A 151 2.31 1.24 13.49
C ASN A 151 2.93 1.14 14.89
N MET A 152 3.57 0.00 15.22
CA MET A 152 4.30 -0.17 16.48
C MET A 152 5.53 0.73 16.57
N ARG A 153 6.28 0.88 15.47
CA ARG A 153 7.44 1.79 15.43
C ARG A 153 7.04 3.26 15.58
N LEU A 154 5.96 3.66 14.92
CA LEU A 154 5.43 5.02 15.00
C LEU A 154 4.87 5.31 16.40
N ALA A 155 4.19 4.34 17.02
CA ALA A 155 3.75 4.46 18.42
C ALA A 155 4.94 4.68 19.36
N HIS A 156 6.01 3.91 19.18
CA HIS A 156 7.25 4.10 19.96
C HIS A 156 7.88 5.47 19.69
N LEU A 157 7.98 5.89 18.43
CA LEU A 157 8.53 7.19 18.03
C LEU A 157 7.77 8.36 18.67
N GLN A 158 6.43 8.26 18.71
CA GLN A 158 5.55 9.29 19.27
C GLN A 158 5.26 9.09 20.77
N ASN A 159 5.89 8.11 21.41
CA ASN A 159 5.74 7.77 22.83
C ASN A 159 4.27 7.51 23.23
N LEU A 160 3.55 6.74 22.41
CA LEU A 160 2.14 6.39 22.64
C LEU A 160 1.99 5.13 23.50
N ASP A 161 0.97 5.13 24.36
CA ASP A 161 0.49 3.92 25.03
C ASP A 161 -0.26 3.06 24.01
N ILE A 162 0.36 1.95 23.57
CA ILE A 162 -0.17 1.08 22.54
C ILE A 162 -0.72 -0.22 23.12
N ARG A 163 -1.87 -0.66 22.62
CA ARG A 163 -2.50 -1.95 22.90
C ARG A 163 -2.58 -2.76 21.63
N LEU A 164 -1.93 -3.93 21.60
CA LEU A 164 -2.02 -4.88 20.52
C LEU A 164 -3.23 -5.78 20.74
N VAL A 165 -4.25 -5.59 19.93
CA VAL A 165 -5.51 -6.34 20.00
C VAL A 165 -5.34 -7.64 19.22
N ALA A 166 -5.72 -8.78 19.82
CA ALA A 166 -5.59 -10.08 19.19
C ALA A 166 -6.44 -10.20 17.91
N SER A 167 -5.92 -10.96 16.95
CA SER A 167 -6.58 -11.28 15.68
C SER A 167 -7.05 -12.72 15.59
N ASP A 168 -8.07 -12.97 14.76
CA ASP A 168 -8.49 -14.31 14.39
C ASP A 168 -7.44 -15.06 13.54
N SER A 169 -7.71 -16.32 13.19
CA SER A 169 -6.77 -17.10 12.38
C SER A 169 -6.51 -16.47 11.01
N MET A 170 -7.46 -15.75 10.46
CA MET A 170 -7.33 -15.08 9.17
C MET A 170 -6.70 -13.69 9.25
N GLY A 171 -6.40 -13.19 10.48
CA GLY A 171 -5.68 -11.94 10.73
C GLY A 171 -6.58 -10.71 10.89
N ARG A 172 -7.89 -10.90 11.17
CA ARG A 172 -8.82 -9.81 11.48
C ARG A 172 -8.82 -9.52 12.96
N MET A 173 -8.81 -8.26 13.34
CA MET A 173 -8.96 -7.84 14.74
C MET A 173 -10.24 -8.40 15.35
N ILE A 174 -10.15 -9.00 16.55
CA ILE A 174 -11.28 -9.61 17.24
C ILE A 174 -11.97 -8.55 18.09
N PRO A 175 -13.30 -8.25 17.86
CA PRO A 175 -14.04 -7.26 18.63
C PRO A 175 -14.07 -7.54 20.14
N ASP A 176 -14.27 -8.79 20.56
CA ASP A 176 -14.26 -9.18 21.98
C ASP A 176 -12.89 -8.94 22.64
N SER A 177 -11.79 -9.06 21.87
CA SER A 177 -10.45 -8.75 22.36
C SER A 177 -10.24 -7.25 22.52
N LEU A 178 -10.78 -6.44 21.62
CA LEU A 178 -10.80 -4.98 21.78
C LEU A 178 -11.57 -4.58 23.03
N GLU A 179 -12.79 -5.10 23.20
CA GLU A 179 -13.65 -4.86 24.37
C GLU A 179 -12.89 -5.15 25.68
N ALA A 180 -12.26 -6.31 25.78
CA ALA A 180 -11.53 -6.74 26.98
C ALA A 180 -10.31 -5.86 27.31
N MET A 181 -9.74 -5.15 26.31
CA MET A 181 -8.56 -4.30 26.50
C MET A 181 -8.90 -2.80 26.59
N LEU A 182 -10.16 -2.43 26.35
CA LEU A 182 -10.57 -1.05 26.22
C LEU A 182 -10.41 -0.27 27.55
N ASN A 183 -9.76 0.88 27.49
CA ASN A 183 -9.69 1.81 28.59
C ASN A 183 -10.66 2.97 28.35
N THR A 184 -11.87 2.86 28.89
CA THR A 184 -12.96 3.80 28.68
C THR A 184 -12.77 5.16 29.39
N SER A 185 -11.78 5.28 30.26
CA SER A 185 -11.46 6.55 30.94
C SER A 185 -10.53 7.47 30.16
N ARG A 186 -10.00 7.00 29.01
CA ARG A 186 -9.07 7.76 28.15
C ARG A 186 -9.58 7.79 26.70
N PRO A 187 -9.19 8.81 25.92
CA PRO A 187 -9.52 8.84 24.49
C PRO A 187 -8.93 7.64 23.74
N VAL A 188 -9.64 7.19 22.74
CA VAL A 188 -9.26 6.05 21.90
C VAL A 188 -8.73 6.54 20.54
N LEU A 189 -7.48 6.21 20.24
CA LEU A 189 -6.90 6.30 18.90
C LEU A 189 -6.93 4.90 18.29
N MET A 190 -7.79 4.67 17.30
CA MET A 190 -7.99 3.37 16.67
C MET A 190 -7.33 3.33 15.31
N VAL A 191 -6.56 2.28 15.02
CA VAL A 191 -6.03 2.01 13.67
C VAL A 191 -6.65 0.73 13.14
N TYR A 192 -7.37 0.84 12.02
CA TYR A 192 -7.91 -0.30 11.28
C TYR A 192 -6.96 -0.74 10.17
N ALA A 193 -6.68 -2.02 10.07
CA ALA A 193 -5.94 -2.59 8.95
C ALA A 193 -6.88 -2.87 7.77
N MET A 194 -6.67 -2.16 6.68
CA MET A 194 -7.32 -2.41 5.39
C MET A 194 -6.35 -3.17 4.49
N GLY A 195 -6.19 -4.46 4.78
CA GLY A 195 -5.20 -5.35 4.23
C GLY A 195 -4.00 -5.56 5.16
N SER A 196 -4.13 -6.47 6.16
CA SER A 196 -3.02 -6.84 7.04
C SER A 196 -1.84 -7.36 6.23
N THR A 197 -0.62 -7.11 6.69
CA THR A 197 0.61 -7.25 5.89
C THR A 197 0.83 -8.66 5.36
N PHE A 198 0.60 -9.69 6.19
CA PHE A 198 0.94 -11.06 5.80
C PHE A 198 -0.24 -11.82 5.20
N LYS A 199 -1.43 -11.69 5.79
CA LYS A 199 -2.62 -12.46 5.39
C LYS A 199 -3.60 -11.68 4.52
N GLY A 200 -3.41 -10.36 4.37
CA GLY A 200 -4.31 -9.50 3.61
C GLY A 200 -5.72 -9.45 4.22
N ALA A 201 -5.82 -9.42 5.55
CA ALA A 201 -7.10 -9.33 6.24
C ALA A 201 -7.63 -7.89 6.25
N ILE A 202 -8.94 -7.74 6.22
CA ILE A 202 -9.64 -6.48 6.44
C ILE A 202 -10.30 -6.55 7.80
N ASP A 203 -10.00 -5.60 8.69
CA ASP A 203 -10.67 -5.48 9.98
C ASP A 203 -12.15 -5.13 9.78
N ASP A 204 -13.03 -5.76 10.55
CA ASP A 204 -14.46 -5.44 10.54
C ASP A 204 -14.71 -4.13 11.29
N GLN A 205 -14.57 -3.02 10.57
CA GLN A 205 -14.71 -1.68 11.15
C GLN A 205 -16.11 -1.44 11.74
N GLN A 206 -17.16 -2.07 11.19
CA GLN A 206 -18.52 -1.92 11.71
C GLN A 206 -18.64 -2.60 13.07
N ALA A 207 -18.16 -3.83 13.20
CA ALA A 207 -18.18 -4.55 14.47
C ALA A 207 -17.29 -3.85 15.53
N LEU A 208 -16.10 -3.39 15.15
CA LEU A 208 -15.20 -2.66 16.05
C LEU A 208 -15.77 -1.29 16.46
N ASN A 209 -16.42 -0.58 15.54
CA ASN A 209 -17.13 0.66 15.87
C ASN A 209 -18.32 0.42 16.79
N ALA A 210 -19.01 -0.71 16.68
CA ALA A 210 -20.09 -1.07 17.60
C ALA A 210 -19.57 -1.28 19.04
N VAL A 211 -18.38 -1.90 19.19
CA VAL A 211 -17.69 -1.99 20.50
C VAL A 211 -17.45 -0.60 21.07
N LEU A 212 -16.84 0.31 20.29
CA LEU A 212 -16.57 1.66 20.77
C LEU A 212 -17.83 2.45 21.11
N ALA A 213 -18.90 2.28 20.32
CA ALA A 213 -20.18 2.94 20.52
C ALA A 213 -20.94 2.45 21.77
N ALA A 214 -20.66 1.22 22.24
CA ALA A 214 -21.23 0.69 23.48
C ALA A 214 -20.69 1.43 24.74
N HIS A 215 -19.63 2.24 24.60
CA HIS A 215 -18.98 2.97 25.68
C HIS A 215 -19.07 4.50 25.48
N PRO A 216 -20.24 5.11 25.70
CA PRO A 216 -20.44 6.56 25.54
C PRO A 216 -19.63 7.39 26.54
N GLU A 217 -19.07 6.79 27.58
CA GLU A 217 -18.18 7.42 28.53
C GLU A 217 -16.76 7.68 28.01
N ILE A 218 -16.36 7.11 26.86
CA ILE A 218 -15.06 7.37 26.24
C ILE A 218 -14.98 8.86 25.86
N PRO A 219 -13.97 9.61 26.37
CA PRO A 219 -13.90 11.07 26.19
C PRO A 219 -13.80 11.54 24.75
N GLY A 220 -13.26 10.69 23.86
CA GLY A 220 -13.12 10.98 22.45
C GLY A 220 -12.55 9.79 21.68
N ILE A 221 -12.94 9.68 20.43
CA ILE A 221 -12.49 8.61 19.52
C ILE A 221 -11.96 9.24 18.24
N TYR A 222 -10.81 8.76 17.77
CA TYR A 222 -10.25 9.05 16.46
C TYR A 222 -9.90 7.73 15.78
N ARG A 223 -10.28 7.61 14.52
CA ARG A 223 -10.10 6.39 13.72
C ARG A 223 -9.25 6.71 12.49
N HIS A 224 -8.17 5.97 12.36
CA HIS A 224 -7.27 6.00 11.21
C HIS A 224 -7.34 4.67 10.46
N VAL A 225 -7.37 4.70 9.14
CA VAL A 225 -7.34 3.50 8.31
C VAL A 225 -5.96 3.37 7.65
N ASP A 226 -5.21 2.36 8.04
CA ASP A 226 -4.03 1.91 7.30
C ASP A 226 -4.49 1.10 6.09
N ALA A 227 -4.70 1.79 4.98
CA ALA A 227 -5.13 1.22 3.71
C ALA A 227 -3.98 1.14 2.68
N ALA A 228 -2.74 0.99 3.17
CA ALA A 228 -1.54 1.09 2.36
C ALA A 228 -1.55 0.22 1.09
N LEU A 229 -2.18 -0.96 1.13
CA LEU A 229 -2.31 -1.84 -0.03
C LEU A 229 -3.72 -1.78 -0.63
N PHE A 230 -4.75 -2.04 0.16
CA PHE A 230 -6.10 -2.26 -0.35
C PHE A 230 -6.81 -0.95 -0.70
N GLY A 231 -6.43 0.16 -0.06
CA GLY A 231 -6.89 1.49 -0.47
C GLY A 231 -6.57 1.83 -1.91
N GLY A 232 -5.52 1.22 -2.48
CA GLY A 232 -5.15 1.42 -3.87
C GLY A 232 -6.13 0.81 -4.86
N TYR A 233 -6.66 -0.39 -4.61
CA TYR A 233 -7.49 -1.10 -5.61
C TYR A 233 -8.97 -1.25 -5.24
N LEU A 234 -9.34 -1.34 -3.97
CA LEU A 234 -10.74 -1.53 -3.56
C LEU A 234 -11.69 -0.44 -4.08
N PRO A 235 -11.31 0.85 -4.14
CA PRO A 235 -12.17 1.89 -4.70
C PRO A 235 -12.61 1.65 -6.15
N PHE A 236 -11.81 0.90 -6.90
CA PHE A 236 -12.02 0.58 -8.32
C PHE A 236 -12.73 -0.76 -8.55
N THR A 237 -13.28 -1.35 -7.49
CA THR A 237 -14.02 -2.62 -7.50
C THR A 237 -15.46 -2.43 -7.02
N PRO A 238 -16.35 -3.44 -7.18
CA PRO A 238 -17.67 -3.42 -6.55
C PRO A 238 -17.63 -3.38 -5.01
N TYR A 239 -16.46 -3.58 -4.41
CA TYR A 239 -16.26 -3.63 -2.95
C TYR A 239 -15.84 -2.28 -2.35
N ARG A 240 -16.03 -1.17 -3.09
CA ARG A 240 -15.68 0.19 -2.65
C ARG A 240 -16.23 0.54 -1.25
N ALA A 241 -17.38 0.01 -0.90
CA ALA A 241 -17.99 0.25 0.43
C ALA A 241 -17.05 -0.13 1.60
N LEU A 242 -16.10 -1.06 1.41
CA LEU A 242 -15.13 -1.47 2.43
C LEU A 242 -14.08 -0.38 2.76
N VAL A 243 -13.91 0.62 1.89
CA VAL A 243 -13.00 1.76 2.12
C VAL A 243 -13.75 3.08 2.21
N SER A 244 -15.07 3.05 2.14
CA SER A 244 -15.93 4.21 2.20
C SER A 244 -15.99 4.79 3.61
N ARG A 245 -15.67 6.07 3.76
CA ARG A 245 -15.78 6.79 5.03
C ARG A 245 -17.21 6.84 5.54
N ASP A 246 -18.19 6.98 4.64
CA ASP A 246 -19.59 7.04 4.99
C ASP A 246 -20.07 5.71 5.59
N SER A 247 -19.58 4.58 5.09
CA SER A 247 -19.91 3.24 5.59
C SER A 247 -19.14 2.88 6.86
N MET A 248 -17.86 3.30 6.98
CA MET A 248 -16.90 2.82 7.99
C MET A 248 -16.60 3.85 9.10
N GLN A 249 -16.99 5.11 8.92
CA GLN A 249 -16.88 6.17 9.93
C GLN A 249 -15.46 6.35 10.49
N TYR A 250 -14.54 6.84 9.69
CA TYR A 250 -13.18 7.16 10.11
C TYR A 250 -12.81 8.63 9.79
N GLU A 251 -11.79 9.14 10.49
CA GLU A 251 -11.34 10.52 10.38
C GLU A 251 -10.22 10.70 9.34
N SER A 252 -9.39 9.66 9.14
CA SER A 252 -8.26 9.71 8.18
C SER A 252 -7.91 8.36 7.59
N ILE A 253 -7.23 8.39 6.43
CA ILE A 253 -6.78 7.21 5.69
C ILE A 253 -5.38 7.44 5.11
N ALA A 254 -4.55 6.39 5.09
CA ALA A 254 -3.26 6.37 4.43
C ALA A 254 -3.18 5.28 3.37
N ILE A 255 -2.68 5.62 2.17
CA ILE A 255 -2.56 4.73 1.01
C ILE A 255 -1.12 4.78 0.47
N SER A 256 -0.57 3.65 -0.03
CA SER A 256 0.74 3.63 -0.69
C SER A 256 0.61 3.75 -2.20
N GLY A 257 1.32 4.70 -2.79
CA GLY A 257 1.33 4.93 -4.25
C GLY A 257 2.23 3.95 -5.01
N HIS A 258 3.31 3.49 -4.39
CA HIS A 258 4.26 2.55 -4.97
C HIS A 258 3.80 1.07 -4.93
N LYS A 259 2.60 0.79 -4.38
CA LYS A 259 1.99 -0.53 -4.39
C LYS A 259 1.13 -0.70 -5.63
N PHE A 260 -0.19 -0.60 -5.51
CA PHE A 260 -1.11 -0.83 -6.62
C PHE A 260 -0.95 0.15 -7.77
N PHE A 261 -0.74 1.43 -7.51
CA PHE A 261 -0.62 2.43 -8.58
C PHE A 261 0.67 2.32 -9.39
N GLY A 262 1.65 1.50 -8.96
CA GLY A 262 2.86 1.23 -9.70
C GLY A 262 3.80 2.44 -9.84
N ILE A 263 3.73 3.42 -8.93
CA ILE A 263 4.72 4.49 -8.89
C ILE A 263 6.07 3.87 -8.49
N ASP A 264 7.08 4.18 -9.23
CA ASP A 264 8.39 3.53 -9.26
C ASP A 264 9.31 3.83 -8.05
N SER A 265 8.82 4.62 -7.11
CA SER A 265 9.53 4.97 -5.89
C SER A 265 8.56 5.13 -4.72
N PRO A 266 9.02 4.98 -3.47
CA PRO A 266 8.15 5.11 -2.30
C PRO A 266 7.41 6.44 -2.29
N CYS A 267 6.08 6.36 -2.19
CA CYS A 267 5.18 7.49 -2.02
C CYS A 267 3.83 6.98 -1.49
N GLY A 268 2.97 7.90 -1.09
CA GLY A 268 1.64 7.58 -0.61
C GLY A 268 0.73 8.80 -0.60
N LEU A 269 -0.46 8.61 -0.05
CA LEU A 269 -1.44 9.65 0.22
C LEU A 269 -1.83 9.59 1.69
N PHE A 270 -1.98 10.75 2.30
CA PHE A 270 -2.70 10.92 3.56
C PHE A 270 -3.87 11.85 3.31
N ILE A 271 -5.08 11.42 3.68
CA ILE A 271 -6.31 12.18 3.51
C ILE A 271 -7.05 12.18 4.85
N CYS A 272 -7.52 13.35 5.28
CA CYS A 272 -8.32 13.51 6.47
C CYS A 272 -9.41 14.57 6.28
N THR A 273 -10.32 14.71 7.26
CA THR A 273 -11.24 15.83 7.26
C THR A 273 -10.51 17.14 7.55
N ARG A 274 -11.04 18.26 7.01
CA ARG A 274 -10.51 19.60 7.28
C ARG A 274 -10.53 19.92 8.79
N GLU A 275 -11.56 19.48 9.50
CA GLU A 275 -11.63 19.63 10.95
C GLU A 275 -10.43 19.02 11.67
N VAL A 276 -9.97 17.83 11.25
CA VAL A 276 -8.78 17.17 11.80
C VAL A 276 -7.53 18.00 11.51
N TYR A 277 -7.37 18.50 10.30
CA TYR A 277 -6.24 19.34 9.91
C TYR A 277 -6.21 20.67 10.67
N GLU A 278 -7.34 21.37 10.75
CA GLU A 278 -7.45 22.66 11.43
C GLU A 278 -7.23 22.57 12.95
N ASN A 279 -7.43 21.38 13.51
CA ASN A 279 -7.17 21.10 14.93
C ASN A 279 -5.68 20.84 15.26
N GLN A 280 -4.80 20.83 14.24
CA GLN A 280 -3.38 20.66 14.47
C GLN A 280 -2.70 21.95 14.95
N THR A 281 -1.60 21.81 15.72
CA THR A 281 -0.78 22.95 16.13
C THR A 281 -0.25 23.68 14.90
N ASP A 282 -0.45 24.97 14.87
CA ASP A 282 -0.08 25.84 13.77
C ASP A 282 1.30 26.47 14.02
N TYR A 283 2.23 26.24 13.10
CA TYR A 283 3.55 26.85 13.12
C TYR A 283 3.65 27.87 11.97
N ASN A 284 3.61 29.17 12.31
CA ASN A 284 3.87 30.20 11.30
C ASN A 284 5.30 30.15 10.83
N VAL A 285 5.51 29.99 9.51
CA VAL A 285 6.82 29.94 8.86
C VAL A 285 6.94 31.17 7.94
N PRO A 286 7.52 32.27 8.42
CA PRO A 286 7.48 33.56 7.71
C PRO A 286 8.06 33.52 6.29
N TYR A 287 9.16 32.78 6.06
CA TYR A 287 9.79 32.70 4.74
C TYR A 287 9.00 31.87 3.71
N LEU A 288 8.05 31.02 4.16
CA LEU A 288 7.12 30.29 3.29
C LEU A 288 5.80 31.04 3.08
N ASN A 289 5.60 32.12 3.82
CA ASN A 289 4.29 32.83 3.90
C ASN A 289 3.13 31.84 4.13
N SER A 290 3.37 30.80 4.91
CA SER A 290 2.44 29.69 5.12
C SER A 290 2.53 29.18 6.56
N ASN A 291 1.42 28.65 7.02
CA ASN A 291 1.31 27.96 8.28
C ASN A 291 1.56 26.46 8.06
N MET A 292 2.39 25.86 8.92
CA MET A 292 2.78 24.46 8.84
C MET A 292 2.13 23.65 9.97
N ARG A 293 1.23 22.75 9.59
CA ARG A 293 0.56 21.83 10.54
C ARG A 293 0.95 20.38 10.34
N MET A 294 1.56 20.06 9.19
CA MET A 294 2.01 18.71 8.85
C MET A 294 3.41 18.41 9.42
N ILE A 295 3.76 17.13 9.49
CA ILE A 295 5.06 16.67 9.99
C ILE A 295 6.15 16.92 8.95
N SER A 296 5.89 16.62 7.67
CA SER A 296 6.86 16.70 6.59
C SER A 296 6.94 18.12 6.04
N CYS A 297 8.03 18.83 6.39
CA CYS A 297 8.22 20.23 6.00
C CYS A 297 8.52 20.41 4.51
N SER A 298 9.37 19.55 3.94
CA SER A 298 9.67 19.50 2.49
C SER A 298 9.24 18.14 1.96
N ARG A 299 8.54 18.15 0.83
CA ARG A 299 8.04 16.93 0.20
C ARG A 299 8.53 16.83 -1.24
N ASP A 300 8.64 15.61 -1.74
CA ASP A 300 9.01 15.32 -3.11
C ASP A 300 7.94 15.85 -4.08
N ALA A 301 8.33 16.81 -4.91
CA ALA A 301 7.44 17.43 -5.88
C ALA A 301 7.22 16.60 -7.17
N LEU A 302 8.02 15.55 -7.40
CA LEU A 302 7.82 14.66 -8.55
C LEU A 302 6.71 13.64 -8.30
N GLN A 303 6.50 13.23 -7.06
CA GLN A 303 5.46 12.23 -6.76
C GLN A 303 4.05 12.73 -7.10
N PRO A 304 3.63 13.96 -6.77
CA PRO A 304 2.36 14.50 -7.24
C PRO A 304 2.24 14.53 -8.77
N LEU A 305 3.31 14.87 -9.49
CA LEU A 305 3.31 14.87 -10.95
C LEU A 305 3.14 13.46 -11.53
N LYS A 306 3.77 12.45 -10.94
CA LYS A 306 3.61 11.04 -11.33
C LYS A 306 2.19 10.53 -11.06
N PHE A 307 1.63 10.83 -9.89
CA PHE A 307 0.23 10.51 -9.59
C PHE A 307 -0.73 11.17 -10.59
N TRP A 308 -0.55 12.47 -10.83
CA TRP A 308 -1.37 13.22 -11.78
C TRP A 308 -1.27 12.64 -13.19
N TRP A 309 -0.04 12.30 -13.63
CA TRP A 309 0.17 11.63 -14.91
C TRP A 309 -0.62 10.33 -15.02
N LEU A 310 -0.56 9.49 -14.00
CA LEU A 310 -1.29 8.22 -13.96
C LEU A 310 -2.81 8.43 -13.92
N ILE A 311 -3.30 9.46 -13.23
CA ILE A 311 -4.72 9.83 -13.26
C ILE A 311 -5.16 10.15 -14.69
N GLN A 312 -4.31 10.86 -15.46
CA GLN A 312 -4.65 11.24 -16.85
C GLN A 312 -4.49 10.08 -17.84
N SER A 313 -3.47 9.21 -17.65
CA SER A 313 -3.14 8.15 -18.60
C SER A 313 -3.84 6.83 -18.35
N VAL A 314 -4.03 6.46 -17.08
CA VAL A 314 -4.70 5.21 -16.66
C VAL A 314 -6.13 5.50 -16.23
N GLY A 315 -6.32 6.44 -15.32
CA GLY A 315 -7.60 6.89 -14.81
C GLY A 315 -8.42 5.81 -14.10
N PHE A 316 -9.68 6.13 -13.80
CA PHE A 316 -10.58 5.23 -13.07
C PHE A 316 -10.79 3.90 -13.80
N GLU A 317 -11.08 3.92 -15.11
CA GLU A 317 -11.38 2.73 -15.90
C GLU A 317 -10.17 1.80 -16.05
N GLY A 318 -8.97 2.37 -16.26
CA GLY A 318 -7.75 1.59 -16.32
C GLY A 318 -7.46 0.89 -14.99
N TRP A 319 -7.55 1.61 -13.87
CA TRP A 319 -7.38 1.01 -12.55
C TRP A 319 -8.48 0.02 -12.19
N SER A 320 -9.72 0.23 -12.62
CA SER A 320 -10.81 -0.75 -12.46
C SER A 320 -10.49 -2.06 -13.20
N THR A 321 -9.96 -1.96 -14.40
CA THR A 321 -9.51 -3.12 -15.16
C THR A 321 -8.34 -3.84 -14.47
N GLN A 322 -7.35 -3.10 -14.01
CA GLN A 322 -6.20 -3.67 -13.28
C GLN A 322 -6.63 -4.33 -11.96
N ALA A 323 -7.53 -3.70 -11.20
CA ALA A 323 -8.08 -4.26 -9.96
C ALA A 323 -8.82 -5.57 -10.20
N LYS A 324 -9.65 -5.63 -11.25
CA LYS A 324 -10.33 -6.86 -11.66
C LYS A 324 -9.33 -7.96 -12.04
N ASN A 325 -8.28 -7.61 -12.78
CA ASN A 325 -7.27 -8.57 -13.24
C ASN A 325 -6.47 -9.16 -12.09
N ILE A 326 -5.99 -8.35 -11.13
CA ILE A 326 -5.24 -8.88 -9.98
C ILE A 326 -6.08 -9.82 -9.12
N LEU A 327 -7.38 -9.56 -8.94
CA LEU A 327 -8.27 -10.45 -8.21
C LEU A 327 -8.53 -11.75 -8.98
N ALA A 328 -8.66 -11.70 -10.31
CA ALA A 328 -8.80 -12.89 -11.15
C ALA A 328 -7.53 -13.76 -11.11
N GLN A 329 -6.34 -13.14 -11.20
CA GLN A 329 -5.06 -13.86 -11.07
C GLN A 329 -4.86 -14.45 -9.66
N ARG A 330 -5.32 -13.77 -8.59
CA ARG A 330 -5.36 -14.30 -7.25
C ARG A 330 -6.19 -15.58 -7.16
N ASP A 331 -7.38 -15.57 -7.76
CA ASP A 331 -8.26 -16.75 -7.78
C ASP A 331 -7.62 -17.89 -8.58
N TYR A 332 -7.01 -17.58 -9.72
CA TYR A 332 -6.26 -18.55 -10.50
C TYR A 332 -5.09 -19.17 -9.70
N LEU A 333 -4.26 -18.36 -9.04
CA LEU A 333 -3.18 -18.85 -8.19
C LEU A 333 -3.71 -19.79 -7.09
N LYS A 334 -4.78 -19.39 -6.41
CA LYS A 334 -5.40 -20.21 -5.36
C LYS A 334 -5.89 -21.55 -5.91
N GLN A 335 -6.56 -21.52 -7.06
CA GLN A 335 -7.05 -22.73 -7.73
C GLN A 335 -5.90 -23.67 -8.12
N GLN A 336 -4.79 -23.15 -8.65
CA GLN A 336 -3.65 -23.96 -9.02
C GLN A 336 -2.94 -24.57 -7.81
N LEU A 337 -2.80 -23.84 -6.70
CA LEU A 337 -2.27 -24.37 -5.44
C LEU A 337 -3.14 -25.52 -4.91
N ASP A 338 -4.47 -25.37 -4.95
CA ASP A 338 -5.41 -26.42 -4.56
C ASP A 338 -5.30 -27.65 -5.46
N ALA A 339 -5.16 -27.45 -6.78
CA ALA A 339 -5.05 -28.54 -7.75
C ALA A 339 -3.83 -29.44 -7.49
N ILE A 340 -2.70 -28.89 -7.06
CA ILE A 340 -1.52 -29.67 -6.65
C ILE A 340 -1.57 -30.09 -5.17
N GLY A 341 -2.66 -29.80 -4.43
CA GLY A 341 -2.79 -30.12 -3.01
C GLY A 341 -1.79 -29.39 -2.10
N TRP A 342 -1.39 -28.16 -2.47
CA TRP A 342 -0.53 -27.31 -1.63
C TRP A 342 -1.42 -26.49 -0.67
N PRO A 343 -1.24 -26.60 0.67
CA PRO A 343 -2.10 -25.88 1.61
C PRO A 343 -1.97 -24.36 1.44
N ALA A 344 -3.06 -23.69 1.08
CA ALA A 344 -3.10 -22.27 0.81
C ALA A 344 -4.43 -21.66 1.24
N TRP A 345 -4.38 -20.39 1.63
CA TRP A 345 -5.53 -19.63 2.14
C TRP A 345 -5.54 -18.22 1.54
N VAL A 346 -6.71 -17.64 1.49
CA VAL A 346 -6.95 -16.28 1.00
C VAL A 346 -8.11 -15.65 1.77
N ASN A 347 -7.97 -14.41 2.16
CA ASN A 347 -9.08 -13.63 2.69
C ASN A 347 -10.00 -13.14 1.56
N GLU A 348 -11.28 -13.01 1.86
CA GLU A 348 -12.23 -12.38 0.95
C GLU A 348 -11.75 -10.97 0.58
N TYR A 349 -11.91 -10.56 -0.66
CA TYR A 349 -11.47 -9.27 -1.23
C TYR A 349 -9.95 -9.05 -1.29
N SER A 350 -9.14 -9.93 -0.71
CA SER A 350 -7.68 -9.82 -0.70
C SER A 350 -7.06 -10.19 -2.04
N ASN A 351 -6.00 -9.50 -2.44
CA ASN A 351 -5.10 -9.93 -3.51
C ASN A 351 -3.89 -10.73 -2.99
N THR A 352 -3.87 -11.07 -1.68
CA THR A 352 -2.81 -11.84 -1.04
C THR A 352 -3.24 -13.29 -0.87
N VAL A 353 -2.42 -14.23 -1.35
CA VAL A 353 -2.56 -15.67 -1.10
C VAL A 353 -1.42 -16.09 -0.20
N PHE A 354 -1.70 -16.61 0.99
CA PHE A 354 -0.69 -17.17 1.87
C PHE A 354 -0.81 -18.69 1.93
N PHE A 355 0.31 -19.35 2.08
CA PHE A 355 0.39 -20.79 1.93
C PHE A 355 1.53 -21.40 2.74
N ARG A 356 1.56 -22.71 2.85
CA ARG A 356 2.63 -23.43 3.50
C ARG A 356 3.97 -23.10 2.83
N ARG A 357 4.98 -22.69 3.63
CA ARG A 357 6.28 -22.29 3.13
C ARG A 357 6.93 -23.37 2.27
N PRO A 358 7.38 -23.06 1.05
CA PRO A 358 8.14 -23.96 0.18
C PRO A 358 9.63 -23.97 0.56
N SER A 359 10.44 -24.69 -0.24
CA SER A 359 11.88 -24.75 -0.05
C SER A 359 12.54 -23.36 -0.08
N PRO A 360 13.70 -23.18 0.58
CA PRO A 360 14.44 -21.91 0.54
C PRO A 360 14.86 -21.48 -0.87
N GLU A 361 14.99 -22.40 -1.81
CA GLU A 361 15.30 -22.12 -3.21
C GLU A 361 14.13 -21.39 -3.90
N ILE A 362 12.91 -21.91 -3.72
CA ILE A 362 11.69 -21.29 -4.25
C ILE A 362 11.45 -19.93 -3.60
N ILE A 363 11.63 -19.80 -2.28
CA ILE A 363 11.54 -18.52 -1.57
C ILE A 363 12.45 -17.47 -2.23
N ARG A 364 13.71 -17.82 -2.50
CA ARG A 364 14.67 -16.90 -3.13
C ARG A 364 14.31 -16.59 -4.58
N LYS A 365 13.97 -17.62 -5.38
CA LYS A 365 13.64 -17.45 -6.80
C LYS A 365 12.47 -16.49 -7.02
N TYR A 366 11.43 -16.61 -6.20
CA TYR A 366 10.19 -15.84 -6.33
C TYR A 366 10.12 -14.66 -5.33
N THR A 367 11.18 -14.43 -4.57
CA THR A 367 11.26 -13.34 -3.57
C THR A 367 10.04 -13.34 -2.63
N LEU A 368 9.67 -14.53 -2.13
CA LEU A 368 8.48 -14.69 -1.29
C LEU A 368 8.71 -14.13 0.11
N ALA A 369 7.75 -13.41 0.65
CA ALA A 369 7.73 -13.04 2.05
C ALA A 369 7.39 -14.26 2.92
N GLN A 370 7.95 -14.31 4.14
CA GLN A 370 7.82 -15.43 5.05
C GLN A 370 7.15 -15.01 6.34
N GLY A 371 6.39 -15.92 6.92
CA GLY A 371 5.70 -15.73 8.19
C GLY A 371 5.62 -17.04 8.98
N TYR A 372 5.06 -16.97 10.18
CA TYR A 372 4.85 -18.10 11.06
C TYR A 372 3.52 -17.98 11.76
N ASP A 373 2.71 -19.06 11.75
CA ASP A 373 1.47 -19.14 12.50
C ASP A 373 1.14 -20.62 12.81
N GLU A 374 1.10 -20.95 14.10
CA GLU A 374 0.83 -22.32 14.57
C GLU A 374 -0.57 -22.80 14.15
N ARG A 375 -1.55 -21.90 14.04
CA ARG A 375 -2.91 -22.22 13.62
C ARG A 375 -2.97 -22.82 12.21
N PHE A 376 -1.97 -22.50 11.37
CA PHE A 376 -1.77 -23.07 10.03
C PHE A 376 -0.66 -24.13 9.98
N GLY A 377 -0.13 -24.55 11.15
CA GLY A 377 0.90 -25.56 11.31
C GLY A 377 2.32 -25.04 11.10
N GLY A 378 2.59 -23.78 11.34
CA GLY A 378 3.93 -23.20 11.48
C GLY A 378 4.33 -22.28 10.33
N GLU A 379 5.41 -22.64 9.61
CA GLU A 379 6.02 -21.77 8.60
C GLU A 379 5.14 -21.53 7.37
N LEU A 380 5.00 -20.28 6.99
CA LEU A 380 4.18 -19.80 5.89
C LEU A 380 5.01 -18.94 4.92
N ALA A 381 4.49 -18.79 3.72
CA ALA A 381 4.92 -17.78 2.75
C ALA A 381 3.68 -17.14 2.11
N HIS A 382 3.85 -15.98 1.45
CA HIS A 382 2.77 -15.41 0.70
C HIS A 382 3.20 -14.87 -0.67
N VAL A 383 2.22 -14.73 -1.55
CA VAL A 383 2.24 -13.96 -2.79
C VAL A 383 1.25 -12.82 -2.65
N VAL A 384 1.66 -11.61 -2.98
CA VAL A 384 0.76 -10.48 -3.20
C VAL A 384 0.58 -10.30 -4.70
N VAL A 385 -0.60 -10.65 -5.21
CA VAL A 385 -0.87 -10.62 -6.63
C VAL A 385 -1.04 -9.18 -7.09
N MET A 386 -0.05 -8.70 -7.84
CA MET A 386 0.00 -7.37 -8.43
C MET A 386 -0.06 -7.50 -9.96
N GLN A 387 -0.08 -6.39 -10.69
CA GLN A 387 -0.27 -6.37 -12.16
C GLN A 387 0.72 -7.26 -12.91
N HIS A 388 1.98 -7.31 -12.48
CA HIS A 388 3.05 -8.11 -13.09
C HIS A 388 2.98 -9.62 -12.80
N VAL A 389 2.03 -10.07 -11.97
CA VAL A 389 1.83 -11.50 -11.67
C VAL A 389 0.91 -12.08 -12.74
N SER A 390 1.50 -12.44 -13.88
CA SER A 390 0.78 -13.03 -15.00
C SER A 390 0.48 -14.52 -14.78
N GLN A 391 -0.44 -15.05 -15.61
CA GLN A 391 -0.78 -16.47 -15.60
C GLN A 391 0.45 -17.35 -15.87
N GLU A 392 1.32 -16.97 -16.80
CA GLU A 392 2.54 -17.70 -17.12
C GLU A 392 3.51 -17.75 -15.93
N LYS A 393 3.63 -16.66 -15.16
CA LYS A 393 4.43 -16.65 -13.92
C LYS A 393 3.84 -17.58 -12.87
N ILE A 394 2.52 -17.59 -12.72
CA ILE A 394 1.82 -18.50 -11.82
C ILE A 394 2.08 -19.95 -12.23
N ASP A 395 1.91 -20.29 -13.50
CA ASP A 395 2.14 -21.66 -14.01
C ASP A 395 3.58 -22.14 -13.77
N MET A 396 4.56 -21.26 -13.99
CA MET A 396 5.97 -21.54 -13.71
C MET A 396 6.20 -21.78 -12.21
N PHE A 397 5.61 -20.98 -11.34
CA PHE A 397 5.70 -21.13 -9.90
C PHE A 397 5.08 -22.44 -9.42
N ILE A 398 3.89 -22.80 -9.92
CA ILE A 398 3.20 -24.05 -9.59
C ILE A 398 4.02 -25.28 -10.05
N ALA A 399 4.59 -25.22 -11.24
CA ALA A 399 5.46 -26.30 -11.73
C ALA A 399 6.71 -26.48 -10.84
N ASP A 400 7.33 -25.41 -10.39
CA ASP A 400 8.47 -25.47 -9.46
C ASP A 400 8.07 -26.03 -8.09
N LEU A 401 6.90 -25.67 -7.56
CA LEU A 401 6.37 -26.21 -6.30
C LEU A 401 6.15 -27.73 -6.41
N ASP A 402 5.52 -28.20 -7.47
CA ASP A 402 5.22 -29.62 -7.66
C ASP A 402 6.51 -30.46 -7.84
N ASN A 403 7.46 -29.94 -8.62
CA ASN A 403 8.78 -30.55 -8.78
C ASN A 403 9.56 -30.67 -7.46
N SER A 404 9.46 -29.68 -6.58
CA SER A 404 10.15 -29.69 -5.28
C SER A 404 9.64 -30.81 -4.35
N ARG A 405 8.35 -31.12 -4.39
CA ARG A 405 7.74 -32.22 -3.60
C ARG A 405 8.21 -33.59 -4.08
N THR A 406 8.32 -33.78 -5.38
CA THR A 406 8.76 -35.06 -5.96
C THR A 406 10.22 -35.32 -5.62
N ALA A 407 11.08 -34.32 -5.58
CA ALA A 407 12.48 -34.42 -5.17
C ALA A 407 12.64 -34.81 -3.70
N GLU A 408 11.84 -34.26 -2.78
CA GLU A 408 11.84 -34.64 -1.36
C GLU A 408 11.30 -36.04 -1.12
N GLY A 409 10.30 -36.47 -1.88
CA GLY A 409 9.70 -37.82 -1.82
C GLY A 409 10.69 -38.93 -2.26
N THR A 410 11.52 -38.66 -3.26
CA THR A 410 12.53 -39.61 -3.77
C THR A 410 13.76 -39.70 -2.84
N GLY A 411 14.14 -38.59 -2.19
CA GLY A 411 15.25 -38.56 -1.24
C GLY A 411 14.99 -39.35 0.06
N ARG A 412 13.73 -39.51 0.46
CA ARG A 412 13.34 -40.32 1.63
C ARG A 412 13.30 -41.83 1.36
N ARG A 413 13.18 -42.28 0.10
CA ARG A 413 13.19 -43.73 -0.27
C ARG A 413 14.59 -44.31 -0.35
N HIS A 414 15.65 -43.51 -0.42
CA HIS A 414 17.04 -44.01 -0.45
C HIS A 414 17.77 -44.03 0.91
N LYS A 415 17.07 -43.62 1.99
CA LYS A 415 17.62 -43.65 3.36
C LYS A 415 16.92 -44.65 4.31
N ARG A 416 16.27 -45.67 3.75
CA ARG A 416 15.76 -46.82 4.54
C ARG A 416 16.47 -48.11 4.15
#